data_a38d9d91c0fb6fbac0aab29c6ed9bb89
#
_entry.id   a38d9d91c0fb6fbac0aab29c6ed9bb89
#
_cell.length_a   1.000
_cell.length_b   1.000
_cell.length_c   1.000
_cell.angle_alpha   90.00
_cell.angle_beta   90.00
_cell.angle_gamma   90.00
#
_symmetry.space_group_name_H-M   'P 1'
#
loop_
_entity.id
_entity.type
_entity.pdbx_description
1 polymer ?
#
loop_
_entity_poly.entity_id
_entity_poly.type
_entity_poly.pdbx_seq_one_letter_code
_entity_poly.pdbx_strand_id
1 'polypeptide(L)'
;MSLFPAERTEILRGERKDEEYIQELYIRISDTVKRLCGDQVWIRSYKWLMPITKALYYSSTSIKGVQTLGEEYMGLIPVGSQSNVTETNIIQRVAFVVGEALGPVFIDKKLEKFRDMDEEYYRQRSTSGKIPFGRVVLSTLIKILSFASIQRLHWAVFYLFGSNFYSIWKRVSQIHFMTLNAETNSKMHIIFKIIGGTALLAFSLNVAFSVRREILKRQRTRSDSEDLNLPPKDGAFFCDICLENGEPVSTPCGHVFCFDCIVFHSENSDLDANKGQCPQCRFQFYLRSVIPLINY
;
A
#
# COMPACT_ATOMS: atom_id res chain seq x y z
N MET A 1 -6.60 19.53 -39.86
CA MET A 1 -5.82 18.47 -39.25
C MET A 1 -6.80 17.59 -38.47
N SER A 2 -6.84 16.27 -38.77
CA SER A 2 -7.70 15.34 -38.04
C SER A 2 -6.97 14.90 -36.77
N LEU A 3 -7.61 15.07 -35.62
CA LEU A 3 -7.14 14.58 -34.33
C LEU A 3 -7.73 13.19 -34.08
N PHE A 4 -6.92 12.28 -33.58
CA PHE A 4 -7.31 10.91 -33.26
C PHE A 4 -7.14 10.68 -31.73
N PRO A 5 -7.93 9.77 -31.14
CA PRO A 5 -7.70 9.37 -29.74
C PRO A 5 -6.29 8.80 -29.59
N ALA A 6 -5.55 9.25 -28.58
CA ALA A 6 -4.19 8.78 -28.33
C ALA A 6 -4.17 7.29 -27.97
N GLU A 7 -3.16 6.56 -28.45
CA GLU A 7 -2.96 5.16 -28.11
C GLU A 7 -2.43 4.99 -26.67
N ARG A 8 -2.70 3.81 -26.09
CA ARG A 8 -2.21 3.45 -24.74
C ARG A 8 -0.69 3.52 -24.63
N THR A 9 0.01 3.14 -25.68
CA THR A 9 1.48 3.18 -25.77
C THR A 9 2.02 4.57 -25.65
N GLU A 10 1.38 5.54 -26.33
CA GLU A 10 1.75 6.95 -26.31
C GLU A 10 1.47 7.57 -24.94
N ILE A 11 0.27 7.31 -24.40
CA ILE A 11 -0.11 7.78 -23.06
C ILE A 11 0.85 7.25 -22.01
N LEU A 12 1.16 5.95 -22.04
CA LEU A 12 2.06 5.31 -21.07
C LEU A 12 3.48 5.87 -21.14
N ARG A 13 4.01 6.09 -22.35
CA ARG A 13 5.34 6.67 -22.54
C ARG A 13 5.41 8.11 -22.07
N GLY A 14 4.38 8.92 -22.35
CA GLY A 14 4.28 10.29 -21.88
C GLY A 14 4.23 10.37 -20.35
N GLU A 15 3.35 9.60 -19.71
CA GLU A 15 3.23 9.55 -18.25
C GLU A 15 4.51 9.06 -17.58
N ARG A 16 5.18 8.05 -18.16
CA ARG A 16 6.46 7.58 -17.64
C ARG A 16 7.54 8.64 -17.72
N LYS A 17 7.56 9.43 -18.80
CA LYS A 17 8.51 10.52 -18.97
C LYS A 17 8.29 11.65 -17.97
N ASP A 18 7.03 11.99 -17.70
CA ASP A 18 6.67 12.93 -16.66
C ASP A 18 7.09 12.42 -15.27
N GLU A 19 6.87 11.13 -15.00
CA GLU A 19 7.25 10.52 -13.72
C GLU A 19 8.77 10.50 -13.51
N GLU A 20 9.56 10.17 -14.53
CA GLU A 20 11.03 10.25 -14.50
C GLU A 20 11.51 11.66 -14.16
N TYR A 21 10.94 12.68 -14.79
CA TYR A 21 11.30 14.07 -14.54
C TYR A 21 10.88 14.55 -13.13
N ILE A 22 9.69 14.17 -12.67
CA ILE A 22 9.22 14.47 -11.32
C ILE A 22 10.14 13.83 -10.27
N GLN A 23 10.62 12.61 -10.50
CA GLN A 23 11.58 11.94 -9.61
C GLN A 23 12.93 12.68 -9.56
N GLU A 24 13.43 13.11 -10.70
CA GLU A 24 14.67 13.91 -10.76
C GLU A 24 14.50 15.25 -10.03
N LEU A 25 13.39 15.93 -10.24
CA LEU A 25 13.05 17.19 -9.57
C LEU A 25 12.92 16.99 -8.05
N TYR A 26 12.29 15.89 -7.62
CA TYR A 26 12.17 15.52 -6.22
C TYR A 26 13.54 15.32 -5.56
N ILE A 27 14.46 14.62 -6.21
CA ILE A 27 15.82 14.41 -5.69
C ILE A 27 16.51 15.78 -5.51
N ARG A 28 16.46 16.65 -6.51
CA ARG A 28 17.07 17.99 -6.45
C ARG A 28 16.48 18.86 -5.34
N ILE A 29 15.15 18.86 -5.19
CA ILE A 29 14.45 19.60 -4.12
C ILE A 29 14.81 19.02 -2.75
N SER A 30 14.81 17.70 -2.62
CA SER A 30 15.17 16.98 -1.38
C SER A 30 16.57 17.32 -0.93
N ASP A 31 17.55 17.27 -1.83
CA ASP A 31 18.93 17.63 -1.56
C ASP A 31 19.10 19.11 -1.19
N THR A 32 18.36 19.99 -1.85
CA THR A 32 18.37 21.43 -1.55
C THR A 32 17.82 21.70 -0.15
N VAL A 33 16.66 21.09 0.21
CA VAL A 33 16.06 21.22 1.54
C VAL A 33 17.03 20.69 2.61
N LYS A 34 17.65 19.56 2.35
CA LYS A 34 18.63 18.96 3.27
C LYS A 34 19.84 19.85 3.50
N ARG A 35 20.39 20.48 2.45
CA ARG A 35 21.54 21.38 2.53
C ARG A 35 21.20 22.71 3.19
N LEU A 36 20.04 23.29 2.93
CA LEU A 36 19.65 24.60 3.44
C LEU A 36 19.03 24.56 4.83
N CYS A 37 18.18 23.58 5.10
CA CYS A 37 17.39 23.51 6.33
C CYS A 37 17.90 22.44 7.31
N GLY A 38 18.84 21.59 6.91
CA GLY A 38 19.38 20.51 7.72
C GLY A 38 18.53 19.25 7.78
N ASP A 39 19.12 18.16 8.29
CA ASP A 39 18.51 16.82 8.31
C ASP A 39 17.22 16.73 9.13
N GLN A 40 17.12 17.47 10.24
CA GLN A 40 15.93 17.43 11.09
C GLN A 40 14.68 17.99 10.41
N VAL A 41 14.82 19.10 9.68
CA VAL A 41 13.71 19.70 8.92
C VAL A 41 13.35 18.81 7.75
N TRP A 42 14.34 18.22 7.09
CA TRP A 42 14.11 17.27 5.99
C TRP A 42 13.31 16.06 6.45
N ILE A 43 13.66 15.41 7.58
CA ILE A 43 12.92 14.27 8.14
C ILE A 43 11.46 14.65 8.45
N ARG A 44 11.23 15.84 8.98
CA ARG A 44 9.88 16.34 9.30
C ARG A 44 9.03 16.62 8.07
N SER A 45 9.65 17.13 7.00
CA SER A 45 8.98 17.50 5.75
C SER A 45 8.94 16.39 4.69
N TYR A 46 9.66 15.29 4.89
CA TYR A 46 9.84 14.21 3.91
C TYR A 46 8.52 13.73 3.28
N LYS A 47 7.47 13.55 4.08
CA LYS A 47 6.16 13.10 3.59
C LYS A 47 5.50 14.09 2.62
N TRP A 48 5.85 15.37 2.70
CA TRP A 48 5.25 16.44 1.90
C TRP A 48 6.09 16.80 0.67
N LEU A 49 7.36 16.42 0.62
CA LEU A 49 8.25 16.77 -0.49
C LEU A 49 7.74 16.27 -1.84
N MET A 50 7.31 15.02 -1.93
CA MET A 50 6.78 14.46 -3.18
C MET A 50 5.47 15.15 -3.62
N PRO A 51 4.44 15.33 -2.77
CA PRO A 51 3.26 16.14 -3.09
C PRO A 51 3.58 17.54 -3.56
N ILE A 52 4.52 18.24 -2.89
CA ILE A 52 4.95 19.59 -3.26
C ILE A 52 5.64 19.58 -4.63
N THR A 53 6.53 18.62 -4.89
CA THR A 53 7.21 18.48 -6.18
C THR A 53 6.21 18.28 -7.32
N LYS A 54 5.23 17.39 -7.15
CA LYS A 54 4.16 17.18 -8.13
C LYS A 54 3.32 18.44 -8.33
N ALA A 55 2.95 19.13 -7.25
CA ALA A 55 2.21 20.37 -7.32
C ALA A 55 2.98 21.44 -8.10
N LEU A 56 4.26 21.63 -7.85
CA LEU A 56 5.12 22.58 -8.56
C LEU A 56 5.22 22.24 -10.05
N TYR A 57 5.46 20.99 -10.40
CA TYR A 57 5.58 20.53 -11.78
C TYR A 57 4.28 20.77 -12.56
N TYR A 58 3.16 20.21 -12.09
CA TYR A 58 1.88 20.33 -12.80
C TYR A 58 1.27 21.73 -12.73
N SER A 59 1.57 22.54 -11.71
CA SER A 59 1.12 23.94 -11.69
C SER A 59 1.88 24.79 -12.71
N SER A 60 3.15 24.53 -12.92
CA SER A 60 3.96 25.25 -13.91
C SER A 60 3.64 24.89 -15.35
N THR A 61 3.08 23.70 -15.59
CA THR A 61 2.71 23.19 -16.92
C THR A 61 1.19 23.22 -17.11
N SER A 62 0.46 22.30 -16.55
CA SER A 62 -0.96 22.04 -16.82
C SER A 62 -1.88 23.22 -16.45
N ILE A 63 -1.65 23.95 -15.33
CA ILE A 63 -2.49 25.11 -14.97
C ILE A 63 -2.30 26.24 -15.98
N LYS A 64 -1.08 26.49 -16.42
CA LYS A 64 -0.78 27.51 -17.45
C LYS A 64 -1.30 27.13 -18.83
N GLY A 65 -1.77 25.91 -19.02
CA GLY A 65 -2.22 25.41 -20.32
C GLY A 65 -1.09 24.99 -21.25
N VAL A 66 0.12 24.83 -20.69
CA VAL A 66 1.27 24.31 -21.41
C VAL A 66 1.27 22.78 -21.24
N GLN A 67 1.65 22.05 -22.28
CA GLN A 67 1.84 20.61 -22.23
C GLN A 67 2.92 20.23 -21.20
N THR A 68 2.78 19.06 -20.57
CA THR A 68 3.86 18.50 -19.77
C THR A 68 4.99 18.00 -20.66
N LEU A 69 6.18 17.77 -20.11
CA LEU A 69 7.31 17.26 -20.89
C LEU A 69 7.01 15.93 -21.57
N GLY A 70 6.27 15.04 -20.90
CA GLY A 70 5.85 13.77 -21.47
C GLY A 70 4.80 13.94 -22.56
N GLU A 71 3.86 14.87 -22.39
CA GLU A 71 2.83 15.20 -23.38
C GLU A 71 3.48 15.79 -24.64
N GLU A 72 4.41 16.74 -24.50
CA GLU A 72 5.16 17.33 -25.60
C GLU A 72 6.02 16.28 -26.33
N TYR A 73 6.74 15.43 -25.57
CA TYR A 73 7.60 14.39 -26.12
C TYR A 73 6.82 13.39 -27.00
N MET A 74 5.58 13.05 -26.62
CA MET A 74 4.73 12.11 -27.35
C MET A 74 3.74 12.78 -28.31
N GLY A 75 3.71 14.12 -28.38
CA GLY A 75 2.75 14.85 -29.20
C GLY A 75 1.30 14.69 -28.72
N LEU A 76 1.09 14.50 -27.42
CA LEU A 76 -0.23 14.34 -26.81
C LEU A 76 -0.86 15.70 -26.55
N ILE A 77 -2.09 15.89 -27.00
CA ILE A 77 -2.85 17.12 -26.82
C ILE A 77 -3.94 16.85 -25.77
N PRO A 78 -3.89 17.51 -24.59
CA PRO A 78 -4.92 17.36 -23.57
C PRO A 78 -6.19 18.11 -23.98
N VAL A 79 -7.34 17.42 -24.01
CA VAL A 79 -8.66 17.96 -24.37
C VAL A 79 -9.68 17.69 -23.27
N GLY A 80 -10.63 18.59 -23.09
CA GLY A 80 -11.68 18.49 -22.07
C GLY A 80 -12.84 17.57 -22.48
N SER A 81 -13.04 17.33 -23.78
CA SER A 81 -14.04 16.40 -24.31
C SER A 81 -13.53 15.76 -25.59
N GLN A 82 -13.73 14.46 -25.71
CA GLN A 82 -13.32 13.70 -26.89
C GLN A 82 -14.32 13.82 -28.04
N SER A 83 -15.62 14.02 -27.75
CA SER A 83 -16.68 14.13 -28.75
C SER A 83 -16.70 15.49 -29.47
N ASN A 84 -16.47 16.56 -28.71
CA ASN A 84 -16.39 17.93 -29.23
C ASN A 84 -15.03 18.52 -28.85
N VAL A 85 -13.96 18.17 -29.53
CA VAL A 85 -12.59 18.57 -29.22
C VAL A 85 -12.53 20.01 -28.63
N THR A 86 -12.74 20.11 -27.32
CA THR A 86 -12.70 21.39 -26.59
C THR A 86 -11.44 21.45 -25.76
N GLU A 87 -10.88 22.64 -25.62
CA GLU A 87 -9.77 22.87 -24.71
C GLU A 87 -10.14 22.51 -23.26
N THR A 88 -9.16 22.06 -22.50
CA THR A 88 -9.35 21.78 -21.07
C THR A 88 -9.66 23.04 -20.29
N ASN A 89 -10.70 22.99 -19.45
CA ASN A 89 -11.13 24.11 -18.63
C ASN A 89 -10.14 24.31 -17.45
N ILE A 90 -9.97 25.55 -16.99
CA ILE A 90 -9.10 25.84 -15.84
C ILE A 90 -9.50 25.02 -14.60
N ILE A 91 -10.80 24.79 -14.39
CA ILE A 91 -11.32 24.00 -13.28
C ILE A 91 -10.84 22.54 -13.38
N GLN A 92 -10.87 21.95 -14.58
CA GLN A 92 -10.38 20.59 -14.83
C GLN A 92 -8.88 20.49 -14.56
N ARG A 93 -8.11 21.47 -15.00
CA ARG A 93 -6.64 21.54 -14.79
C ARG A 93 -6.31 21.66 -13.30
N VAL A 94 -6.98 22.55 -12.57
CA VAL A 94 -6.79 22.72 -11.12
C VAL A 94 -7.21 21.45 -10.36
N ALA A 95 -8.35 20.84 -10.70
CA ALA A 95 -8.82 19.60 -10.09
C ALA A 95 -7.82 18.45 -10.30
N PHE A 96 -7.24 18.36 -11.50
CA PHE A 96 -6.17 17.39 -11.78
C PHE A 96 -4.94 17.62 -10.90
N VAL A 97 -4.42 18.86 -10.85
CA VAL A 97 -3.19 19.18 -10.09
C VAL A 97 -3.38 18.92 -8.59
N VAL A 98 -4.51 19.38 -8.03
CA VAL A 98 -4.85 19.16 -6.62
C VAL A 98 -5.00 17.65 -6.35
N GLY A 99 -5.68 16.93 -7.22
CA GLY A 99 -5.86 15.49 -7.12
C GLY A 99 -4.53 14.74 -7.17
N GLU A 100 -3.68 15.01 -8.16
CA GLU A 100 -2.39 14.31 -8.35
C GLU A 100 -1.40 14.60 -7.21
N ALA A 101 -1.38 15.84 -6.68
CA ALA A 101 -0.49 16.22 -5.61
C ALA A 101 -0.97 15.76 -4.22
N LEU A 102 -2.23 16.02 -3.89
CA LEU A 102 -2.76 15.83 -2.54
C LEU A 102 -3.67 14.60 -2.39
N GLY A 103 -4.24 14.12 -3.49
CA GLY A 103 -5.18 13.01 -3.48
C GLY A 103 -4.69 11.75 -2.80
N PRO A 104 -3.47 11.25 -3.08
CA PRO A 104 -2.91 10.10 -2.39
C PRO A 104 -2.91 10.26 -0.87
N VAL A 105 -2.44 11.42 -0.39
CA VAL A 105 -2.36 11.72 1.05
C VAL A 105 -3.74 11.79 1.70
N PHE A 106 -4.71 12.42 1.04
CA PHE A 106 -6.08 12.51 1.57
C PHE A 106 -6.79 11.16 1.59
N ILE A 107 -6.64 10.37 0.52
CA ILE A 107 -7.27 9.05 0.44
C ILE A 107 -6.68 8.13 1.51
N ASP A 108 -5.36 8.07 1.66
CA ASP A 108 -4.73 7.21 2.66
C ASP A 108 -5.11 7.61 4.09
N LYS A 109 -5.17 8.91 4.41
CA LYS A 109 -5.67 9.38 5.72
C LYS A 109 -7.14 9.00 5.96
N LYS A 110 -7.99 9.10 4.95
CA LYS A 110 -9.39 8.67 5.05
C LYS A 110 -9.50 7.17 5.27
N LEU A 111 -8.73 6.38 4.53
CA LEU A 111 -8.69 4.92 4.68
C LEU A 111 -8.15 4.50 6.05
N GLU A 112 -7.14 5.20 6.59
CA GLU A 112 -6.62 5.01 7.94
C GLU A 112 -7.73 5.23 8.97
N LYS A 113 -8.45 6.33 8.90
CA LYS A 113 -9.59 6.59 9.77
C LYS A 113 -10.69 5.53 9.69
N PHE A 114 -10.96 5.01 8.49
CA PHE A 114 -11.91 3.90 8.32
C PHE A 114 -11.40 2.60 8.95
N ARG A 115 -10.09 2.33 8.87
CA ARG A 115 -9.45 1.19 9.55
C ARG A 115 -9.59 1.27 11.06
N ASP A 116 -9.30 2.45 11.65
CA ASP A 116 -9.41 2.68 13.08
C ASP A 116 -10.85 2.47 13.57
N MET A 117 -11.84 3.04 12.85
CA MET A 117 -13.26 2.84 13.18
C MET A 117 -13.70 1.37 13.06
N ASP A 118 -13.16 0.64 12.07
CA ASP A 118 -13.47 -0.78 11.90
C ASP A 118 -12.85 -1.62 13.02
N GLU A 119 -11.63 -1.32 13.45
CA GLU A 119 -10.97 -1.99 14.60
C GLU A 119 -11.71 -1.71 15.91
N GLU A 120 -12.16 -0.48 16.14
CA GLU A 120 -12.92 -0.12 17.32
C GLU A 120 -14.28 -0.86 17.35
N TYR A 121 -14.97 -0.94 16.22
CA TYR A 121 -16.22 -1.74 16.09
C TYR A 121 -15.97 -3.21 16.43
N TYR A 122 -14.85 -3.80 15.99
CA TYR A 122 -14.52 -5.19 16.32
C TYR A 122 -14.18 -5.36 17.79
N ARG A 123 -13.47 -4.43 18.40
CA ARG A 123 -13.17 -4.47 19.85
C ARG A 123 -14.43 -4.47 20.69
N GLN A 124 -15.39 -3.61 20.37
CA GLN A 124 -16.67 -3.54 21.09
C GLN A 124 -17.55 -4.79 20.89
N ARG A 125 -17.50 -5.42 19.72
CA ARG A 125 -18.37 -6.55 19.40
C ARG A 125 -17.75 -7.93 19.68
N SER A 126 -16.46 -8.00 19.92
CA SER A 126 -15.78 -9.25 20.32
C SER A 126 -16.38 -9.84 21.60
N THR A 127 -17.00 -9.03 22.44
CA THR A 127 -17.65 -9.45 23.68
C THR A 127 -19.10 -9.92 23.52
N SER A 128 -19.76 -9.75 22.36
CA SER A 128 -21.23 -9.85 22.27
C SER A 128 -21.82 -10.70 21.13
N GLY A 129 -21.05 -11.40 20.28
CA GLY A 129 -21.73 -12.27 19.32
C GLY A 129 -21.04 -12.57 17.97
N LYS A 130 -21.71 -13.42 17.16
CA LYS A 130 -21.25 -13.86 15.84
C LYS A 130 -21.15 -12.69 14.85
N ILE A 131 -19.99 -12.46 14.30
CA ILE A 131 -19.76 -11.44 13.26
C ILE A 131 -20.16 -12.04 11.91
N PRO A 132 -21.02 -11.39 11.10
CA PRO A 132 -21.46 -11.90 9.81
C PRO A 132 -20.27 -11.95 8.83
N PHE A 133 -20.19 -13.00 7.99
CA PHE A 133 -19.14 -13.23 7.03
C PHE A 133 -18.86 -12.01 6.11
N GLY A 134 -19.94 -11.36 5.63
CA GLY A 134 -19.82 -10.16 4.79
C GLY A 134 -19.05 -9.01 5.47
N ARG A 135 -19.18 -8.88 6.80
CA ARG A 135 -18.43 -7.87 7.56
C ARG A 135 -16.94 -8.20 7.67
N VAL A 136 -16.60 -9.49 7.77
CA VAL A 136 -15.20 -9.95 7.76
C VAL A 136 -14.53 -9.60 6.43
N VAL A 137 -15.24 -9.88 5.32
CA VAL A 137 -14.75 -9.54 3.99
C VAL A 137 -14.54 -8.04 3.83
N LEU A 138 -15.53 -7.24 4.27
CA LEU A 138 -15.44 -5.77 4.20
C LEU A 138 -14.26 -5.23 5.00
N SER A 139 -14.07 -5.69 6.24
CA SER A 139 -12.94 -5.31 7.09
C SER A 139 -11.60 -5.66 6.42
N THR A 140 -11.49 -6.86 5.86
CA THR A 140 -10.28 -7.28 5.17
C THR A 140 -10.02 -6.43 3.92
N LEU A 141 -11.06 -6.08 3.17
CA LEU A 141 -10.93 -5.17 2.03
C LEU A 141 -10.45 -3.78 2.47
N ILE A 142 -11.01 -3.22 3.54
CA ILE A 142 -10.58 -1.93 4.08
C ILE A 142 -9.10 -1.97 4.50
N LYS A 143 -8.63 -3.06 5.10
CA LYS A 143 -7.22 -3.25 5.51
C LYS A 143 -6.26 -3.32 4.33
N ILE A 144 -6.67 -3.96 3.23
CA ILE A 144 -5.85 -4.10 2.02
C ILE A 144 -5.91 -2.83 1.16
N LEU A 145 -7.00 -2.08 1.24
CA LEU A 145 -7.23 -0.91 0.41
C LEU A 145 -6.30 0.22 0.85
N SER A 146 -5.45 0.65 -0.08
CA SER A 146 -4.61 1.84 0.00
C SER A 146 -4.72 2.58 -1.32
N PHE A 147 -4.29 3.83 -1.38
CA PHE A 147 -4.26 4.55 -2.67
C PHE A 147 -3.45 3.79 -3.72
N ALA A 148 -2.31 3.23 -3.33
CA ALA A 148 -1.48 2.41 -4.23
C ALA A 148 -2.20 1.16 -4.75
N SER A 149 -3.07 0.54 -3.96
CA SER A 149 -3.88 -0.61 -4.40
C SER A 149 -4.98 -0.20 -5.37
N ILE A 150 -5.63 0.94 -5.12
CA ILE A 150 -6.62 1.54 -6.02
C ILE A 150 -5.97 1.89 -7.36
N GLN A 151 -4.78 2.49 -7.33
CA GLN A 151 -4.03 2.85 -8.53
C GLN A 151 -3.63 1.62 -9.35
N ARG A 152 -3.16 0.55 -8.71
CA ARG A 152 -2.86 -0.73 -9.40
C ARG A 152 -4.09 -1.33 -10.07
N LEU A 153 -5.23 -1.30 -9.40
CA LEU A 153 -6.50 -1.76 -9.97
C LEU A 153 -6.92 -0.88 -11.16
N HIS A 154 -6.77 0.43 -11.05
CA HIS A 154 -7.04 1.36 -12.15
C HIS A 154 -6.14 1.09 -13.37
N TRP A 155 -4.84 0.84 -13.16
CA TRP A 155 -3.93 0.45 -14.24
C TRP A 155 -4.31 -0.87 -14.89
N ALA A 156 -4.75 -1.87 -14.11
CA ALA A 156 -5.23 -3.13 -14.68
C ALA A 156 -6.45 -2.92 -15.59
N VAL A 157 -7.38 -2.05 -15.19
CA VAL A 157 -8.53 -1.64 -16.00
C VAL A 157 -8.08 -0.88 -17.26
N PHE A 158 -7.11 0.03 -17.15
CA PHE A 158 -6.51 0.73 -18.29
C PHE A 158 -5.92 -0.25 -19.31
N TYR A 159 -5.15 -1.23 -18.85
CA TYR A 159 -4.53 -2.24 -19.72
C TYR A 159 -5.56 -3.16 -20.39
N LEU A 160 -6.63 -3.55 -19.71
CA LEU A 160 -7.65 -4.45 -20.26
C LEU A 160 -8.59 -3.78 -21.24
N PHE A 161 -9.19 -2.68 -20.82
CA PHE A 161 -10.30 -2.05 -21.53
C PHE A 161 -9.86 -0.92 -22.46
N GLY A 162 -8.60 -0.48 -22.36
CA GLY A 162 -8.09 0.57 -23.23
C GLY A 162 -8.69 1.94 -22.96
N SER A 163 -8.98 2.23 -21.69
CA SER A 163 -9.43 3.55 -21.33
C SER A 163 -8.34 4.59 -21.63
N ASN A 164 -8.74 5.81 -22.02
CA ASN A 164 -7.81 6.91 -22.34
C ASN A 164 -7.17 7.53 -21.07
N PHE A 165 -7.39 6.94 -19.89
CA PHE A 165 -6.96 7.50 -18.62
C PHE A 165 -6.00 6.55 -17.91
N TYR A 166 -4.72 6.89 -17.91
CA TYR A 166 -3.69 6.22 -17.11
C TYR A 166 -3.73 6.71 -15.66
N SER A 167 -3.86 8.03 -15.43
CA SER A 167 -4.01 8.62 -14.10
C SER A 167 -5.49 8.63 -13.67
N ILE A 168 -5.75 8.26 -12.40
CA ILE A 168 -7.07 8.35 -11.77
C ILE A 168 -7.57 9.80 -11.80
N TRP A 169 -6.69 10.75 -11.56
CA TRP A 169 -7.05 12.18 -11.46
C TRP A 169 -7.36 12.79 -12.81
N LYS A 170 -6.68 12.37 -13.90
CA LYS A 170 -7.06 12.75 -15.28
C LYS A 170 -8.44 12.22 -15.63
N ARG A 171 -8.80 11.00 -15.14
CA ARG A 171 -10.15 10.45 -15.30
C ARG A 171 -11.21 11.24 -14.54
N VAL A 172 -10.94 11.62 -13.29
CA VAL A 172 -11.86 12.43 -12.47
C VAL A 172 -12.05 13.82 -13.09
N SER A 173 -10.98 14.42 -13.60
CA SER A 173 -11.01 15.74 -14.25
C SER A 173 -11.48 15.69 -15.72
N GLN A 174 -11.79 14.49 -16.26
CA GLN A 174 -12.23 14.30 -17.65
C GLN A 174 -11.24 14.90 -18.68
N ILE A 175 -9.93 14.79 -18.43
CA ILE A 175 -8.89 15.25 -19.36
C ILE A 175 -8.52 14.07 -20.26
N HIS A 176 -8.88 14.15 -21.54
CA HIS A 176 -8.59 13.14 -22.54
C HIS A 176 -7.33 13.51 -23.33
N PHE A 177 -6.72 12.53 -23.97
CA PHE A 177 -5.59 12.75 -24.86
C PHE A 177 -5.95 12.46 -26.31
N MET A 178 -5.53 13.37 -27.17
CA MET A 178 -5.61 13.25 -28.63
C MET A 178 -4.20 13.32 -29.21
N THR A 179 -3.99 12.71 -30.36
CA THR A 179 -2.73 12.74 -31.11
C THR A 179 -2.98 13.10 -32.58
N LEU A 180 -1.95 13.61 -33.23
CA LEU A 180 -1.96 13.83 -34.69
C LEU A 180 -1.58 12.57 -35.48
N ASN A 181 -0.94 11.60 -34.81
CA ASN A 181 -0.47 10.36 -35.43
C ASN A 181 -1.50 9.25 -35.27
N ALA A 182 -1.94 8.68 -36.36
CA ALA A 182 -2.87 7.53 -36.39
C ALA A 182 -2.10 6.21 -36.58
N GLU A 183 -1.15 5.89 -35.70
CA GLU A 183 -0.47 4.57 -35.71
C GLU A 183 -1.20 3.56 -34.83
N THR A 184 -1.93 2.63 -35.43
CA THR A 184 -2.56 1.53 -34.70
C THR A 184 -1.67 0.29 -34.72
N ASN A 185 -1.06 -0.04 -33.58
CA ASN A 185 -0.23 -1.22 -33.43
C ASN A 185 -1.02 -2.39 -32.80
N SER A 186 -1.71 -3.17 -33.63
CA SER A 186 -2.64 -4.24 -33.20
C SER A 186 -1.98 -5.33 -32.32
N LYS A 187 -0.68 -5.58 -32.51
CA LYS A 187 0.06 -6.59 -31.71
C LYS A 187 0.23 -6.19 -30.24
N MET A 188 0.43 -4.89 -29.96
CA MET A 188 0.57 -4.37 -28.60
C MET A 188 -0.74 -4.49 -27.80
N HIS A 189 -1.88 -4.50 -28.48
CA HIS A 189 -3.19 -4.61 -27.83
C HIS A 189 -3.38 -5.94 -27.08
N ILE A 190 -2.82 -7.04 -27.58
CA ILE A 190 -2.90 -8.36 -26.96
C ILE A 190 -2.00 -8.41 -25.70
N ILE A 191 -0.79 -7.87 -25.80
CA ILE A 191 0.16 -7.81 -24.68
C ILE A 191 -0.45 -7.03 -23.51
N PHE A 192 -1.06 -5.87 -23.76
CA PHE A 192 -1.73 -5.09 -22.72
C PHE A 192 -2.88 -5.85 -22.05
N LYS A 193 -3.68 -6.59 -22.81
CA LYS A 193 -4.74 -7.44 -22.24
C LYS A 193 -4.18 -8.54 -21.32
N ILE A 194 -3.07 -9.16 -21.69
CA ILE A 194 -2.40 -10.17 -20.87
C ILE A 194 -1.89 -9.52 -19.57
N ILE A 195 -1.19 -8.38 -19.65
CA ILE A 195 -0.68 -7.65 -18.47
C ILE A 195 -1.82 -7.24 -17.55
N GLY A 196 -2.90 -6.68 -18.09
CA GLY A 196 -4.07 -6.30 -17.31
C GLY A 196 -4.76 -7.51 -16.65
N GLY A 197 -4.89 -8.61 -17.37
CA GLY A 197 -5.47 -9.87 -16.88
C GLY A 197 -4.64 -10.47 -15.73
N THR A 198 -3.33 -10.56 -15.89
CA THR A 198 -2.43 -11.04 -14.82
C THR A 198 -2.43 -10.14 -13.60
N ALA A 199 -2.50 -8.82 -13.78
CA ALA A 199 -2.58 -7.86 -12.67
C ALA A 199 -3.89 -8.00 -11.88
N LEU A 200 -5.04 -8.18 -12.55
CA LEU A 200 -6.32 -8.44 -11.89
C LEU A 200 -6.34 -9.80 -11.18
N LEU A 201 -5.77 -10.83 -11.80
CA LEU A 201 -5.66 -12.15 -11.17
C LEU A 201 -4.81 -12.07 -9.90
N ALA A 202 -3.65 -11.43 -9.95
CA ALA A 202 -2.78 -11.23 -8.79
C ALA A 202 -3.49 -10.44 -7.67
N PHE A 203 -4.24 -9.41 -8.02
CA PHE A 203 -5.03 -8.64 -7.04
C PHE A 203 -6.12 -9.50 -6.40
N SER A 204 -6.88 -10.26 -7.18
CA SER A 204 -7.96 -11.13 -6.67
C SER A 204 -7.41 -12.23 -5.77
N LEU A 205 -6.28 -12.84 -6.13
CA LEU A 205 -5.59 -13.83 -5.29
C LEU A 205 -5.12 -13.21 -3.96
N ASN A 206 -4.53 -12.02 -3.99
CA ASN A 206 -4.13 -11.32 -2.76
C ASN A 206 -5.31 -11.05 -1.83
N VAL A 207 -6.45 -10.63 -2.38
CA VAL A 207 -7.69 -10.46 -1.60
C VAL A 207 -8.14 -11.79 -1.01
N ALA A 208 -8.22 -12.85 -1.82
CA ALA A 208 -8.65 -14.17 -1.39
C ALA A 208 -7.76 -14.74 -0.26
N PHE A 209 -6.42 -14.66 -0.42
CA PHE A 209 -5.49 -15.10 0.62
C PHE A 209 -5.59 -14.28 1.90
N SER A 210 -5.80 -12.98 1.80
CA SER A 210 -5.94 -12.11 2.97
C SER A 210 -7.25 -12.40 3.71
N VAL A 211 -8.35 -12.59 3.00
CA VAL A 211 -9.64 -13.01 3.59
C VAL A 211 -9.50 -14.36 4.28
N ARG A 212 -8.89 -15.35 3.60
CA ARG A 212 -8.62 -16.67 4.19
C ARG A 212 -7.78 -16.57 5.47
N ARG A 213 -6.70 -15.76 5.45
CA ARG A 213 -5.84 -15.55 6.63
C ARG A 213 -6.62 -14.94 7.80
N GLU A 214 -7.48 -13.96 7.53
CA GLU A 214 -8.30 -13.32 8.56
C GLU A 214 -9.34 -14.29 9.15
N ILE A 215 -9.96 -15.15 8.33
CA ILE A 215 -10.88 -16.18 8.79
C ILE A 215 -10.15 -17.20 9.69
N LEU A 216 -8.97 -17.68 9.26
CA LEU A 216 -8.17 -18.63 10.04
C LEU A 216 -7.69 -18.05 11.36
N LYS A 217 -7.27 -16.77 11.40
CA LYS A 217 -6.92 -16.09 12.65
C LYS A 217 -8.10 -16.10 13.62
N ARG A 218 -9.29 -15.78 13.14
CA ARG A 218 -10.51 -15.73 13.97
C ARG A 218 -10.96 -17.11 14.47
N GLN A 219 -10.74 -18.17 13.69
CA GLN A 219 -11.00 -19.54 14.12
C GLN A 219 -10.06 -19.93 15.25
N ARG A 220 -8.77 -19.58 15.16
CA ARG A 220 -7.80 -19.83 16.24
C ARG A 220 -8.18 -19.07 17.52
N THR A 221 -8.44 -17.78 17.45
CA THR A 221 -8.85 -17.00 18.63
C THR A 221 -10.15 -17.51 19.26
N ARG A 222 -10.99 -18.20 18.50
CA ARG A 222 -12.22 -18.82 19.00
C ARG A 222 -11.95 -20.15 19.72
N SER A 223 -11.10 -21.01 19.17
CA SER A 223 -10.66 -22.23 19.85
C SER A 223 -9.92 -21.90 21.15
N ASP A 224 -9.04 -20.88 21.12
CA ASP A 224 -8.32 -20.45 22.32
C ASP A 224 -9.28 -19.88 23.40
N SER A 225 -10.39 -19.24 23.02
CA SER A 225 -11.39 -18.74 23.97
C SER A 225 -12.37 -19.83 24.45
N GLU A 226 -12.58 -20.90 23.70
CA GLU A 226 -13.33 -22.08 24.14
C GLU A 226 -12.47 -22.96 25.06
N ASP A 227 -11.16 -23.06 24.81
CA ASP A 227 -10.21 -23.74 25.68
C ASP A 227 -9.97 -23.04 27.04
N LEU A 228 -10.17 -21.70 27.10
CA LEU A 228 -10.12 -20.95 28.36
C LEU A 228 -11.29 -21.26 29.33
N ASN A 229 -12.33 -21.92 28.87
CA ASN A 229 -13.47 -22.37 29.71
C ASN A 229 -13.34 -23.87 30.12
N LEU A 230 -12.29 -24.58 29.69
CA LEU A 230 -11.97 -25.88 30.26
C LEU A 230 -11.17 -25.66 31.55
N PRO A 231 -11.45 -26.49 32.61
CA PRO A 231 -10.59 -26.47 33.80
C PRO A 231 -9.15 -26.75 33.36
N PRO A 232 -8.16 -26.06 33.95
CA PRO A 232 -6.75 -26.23 33.57
C PRO A 232 -6.41 -27.73 33.62
N LYS A 233 -5.97 -28.30 32.50
CA LYS A 233 -5.41 -29.63 32.48
C LYS A 233 -4.20 -29.61 33.43
N ASP A 234 -4.22 -30.45 34.44
CA ASP A 234 -3.08 -30.64 35.31
C ASP A 234 -1.84 -30.88 34.44
N GLY A 235 -0.87 -29.94 34.48
CA GLY A 235 0.34 -29.99 33.67
C GLY A 235 0.45 -28.89 32.56
N ALA A 236 -0.45 -27.94 32.48
CA ALA A 236 -0.32 -26.87 31.51
C ALA A 236 0.86 -25.92 31.87
N PHE A 237 1.74 -25.69 30.90
CA PHE A 237 2.86 -24.76 31.06
C PHE A 237 2.38 -23.29 31.03
N PHE A 238 2.78 -22.54 32.05
CA PHE A 238 2.59 -21.10 32.12
C PHE A 238 3.93 -20.39 31.96
N CYS A 239 3.99 -19.46 31.02
CA CYS A 239 5.20 -18.66 30.81
C CYS A 239 5.32 -17.58 31.90
N ASP A 240 6.47 -17.51 32.59
CA ASP A 240 6.71 -16.51 33.65
C ASP A 240 6.79 -15.05 33.11
N ILE A 241 6.86 -14.84 31.78
CA ILE A 241 6.96 -13.52 31.20
C ILE A 241 5.57 -12.96 30.84
N CYS A 242 4.75 -13.71 30.09
CA CYS A 242 3.41 -13.27 29.64
C CYS A 242 2.28 -13.76 30.53
N LEU A 243 2.55 -14.70 31.44
CA LEU A 243 1.56 -15.37 32.31
C LEU A 243 0.44 -16.06 31.53
N GLU A 244 0.72 -16.47 30.30
CA GLU A 244 -0.21 -17.16 29.42
C GLU A 244 0.32 -18.55 29.04
N ASN A 245 -0.58 -19.42 28.57
CA ASN A 245 -0.21 -20.72 28.00
C ASN A 245 0.37 -20.49 26.61
N GLY A 246 1.59 -20.95 26.36
CA GLY A 246 2.26 -20.85 25.07
C GLY A 246 3.04 -22.14 24.75
N GLU A 247 3.64 -22.19 23.57
CA GLU A 247 4.52 -23.31 23.19
C GLU A 247 5.81 -23.24 24.02
N PRO A 248 6.03 -24.23 24.96
CA PRO A 248 7.17 -24.18 25.86
C PRO A 248 8.47 -24.44 25.10
N VAL A 249 9.47 -23.59 25.35
CA VAL A 249 10.84 -23.76 24.86
C VAL A 249 11.83 -23.68 26.01
N SER A 250 12.85 -24.49 25.96
CA SER A 250 13.93 -24.48 26.96
C SER A 250 15.13 -23.72 26.42
N THR A 251 15.65 -22.81 27.23
CA THR A 251 16.95 -22.18 27.00
C THR A 251 18.09 -23.13 27.40
N PRO A 252 19.33 -22.94 26.92
CA PRO A 252 20.46 -23.79 27.28
C PRO A 252 20.80 -23.85 28.78
N CYS A 253 20.34 -22.83 29.52
CA CYS A 253 20.46 -22.83 31.01
C CYS A 253 19.34 -23.62 31.72
N GLY A 254 18.39 -24.23 31.00
CA GLY A 254 17.33 -25.06 31.54
C GLY A 254 16.03 -24.31 31.93
N HIS A 255 15.97 -23.01 31.81
CA HIS A 255 14.73 -22.25 32.06
C HIS A 255 13.76 -22.32 30.88
N VAL A 256 12.47 -22.39 31.19
CA VAL A 256 11.41 -22.62 30.21
C VAL A 256 10.53 -21.35 30.09
N PHE A 257 10.31 -20.94 28.85
CA PHE A 257 9.47 -19.78 28.49
C PHE A 257 8.64 -20.14 27.26
N CYS A 258 7.66 -19.31 26.87
CA CYS A 258 7.06 -19.46 25.56
C CYS A 258 8.00 -18.90 24.47
N PHE A 259 7.91 -19.49 23.27
CA PHE A 259 8.78 -19.14 22.14
C PHE A 259 8.76 -17.65 21.82
N ASP A 260 7.56 -17.06 21.74
CA ASP A 260 7.39 -15.66 21.39
C ASP A 260 8.03 -14.72 22.43
N CYS A 261 7.89 -15.03 23.73
CA CYS A 261 8.47 -14.21 24.79
C CYS A 261 9.99 -14.24 24.80
N ILE A 262 10.62 -15.39 24.59
CA ILE A 262 12.09 -15.49 24.64
C ILE A 262 12.72 -14.84 23.39
N VAL A 263 12.07 -14.92 22.22
CA VAL A 263 12.50 -14.25 21.00
C VAL A 263 12.37 -12.74 21.16
N PHE A 264 11.19 -12.24 21.58
CA PHE A 264 10.94 -10.80 21.79
C PHE A 264 11.90 -10.19 22.80
N HIS A 265 12.17 -10.90 23.92
CA HIS A 265 13.11 -10.45 24.95
C HIS A 265 14.55 -10.37 24.41
N SER A 266 14.92 -11.32 23.53
CA SER A 266 16.26 -11.36 22.92
C SER A 266 16.46 -10.28 21.87
N GLU A 267 15.44 -9.95 21.08
CA GLU A 267 15.48 -8.88 20.07
C GLU A 267 15.57 -7.47 20.70
N ASN A 268 15.03 -7.29 21.90
CA ASN A 268 15.08 -6.02 22.63
C ASN A 268 16.31 -5.89 23.56
N SER A 269 17.22 -6.89 23.56
CA SER A 269 18.47 -6.80 24.30
C SER A 269 19.55 -6.11 23.44
N ASP A 270 20.40 -5.26 24.06
CA ASP A 270 21.53 -4.58 23.39
C ASP A 270 22.64 -5.53 22.93
N LEU A 271 22.33 -6.81 22.74
CA LEU A 271 23.24 -7.85 22.28
C LEU A 271 23.18 -8.00 20.76
N ASP A 272 24.24 -8.62 20.18
CA ASP A 272 24.28 -8.94 18.74
C ASP A 272 23.00 -9.65 18.26
N ALA A 273 22.57 -9.41 17.03
CA ALA A 273 21.29 -9.80 16.44
C ALA A 273 20.87 -11.30 16.55
N ASN A 274 21.76 -12.18 17.02
CA ASN A 274 21.51 -13.62 17.20
C ASN A 274 21.77 -14.12 18.62
N LYS A 275 22.05 -13.21 19.58
CA LYS A 275 22.31 -13.55 20.98
C LYS A 275 21.17 -13.09 21.86
N GLY A 276 20.74 -13.95 22.76
CA GLY A 276 19.76 -13.65 23.78
C GLY A 276 20.34 -13.83 25.17
N GLN A 277 19.65 -13.27 26.17
CA GLN A 277 19.95 -13.44 27.58
C GLN A 277 18.75 -14.02 28.30
N CYS A 278 18.96 -15.01 29.15
CA CYS A 278 17.89 -15.62 29.93
C CYS A 278 17.31 -14.59 30.94
N PRO A 279 15.99 -14.32 30.93
CA PRO A 279 15.35 -13.39 31.85
C PRO A 279 15.53 -13.75 33.34
N GLN A 280 15.63 -15.04 33.67
CA GLN A 280 15.76 -15.49 35.05
C GLN A 280 17.20 -15.51 35.55
N CYS A 281 18.16 -16.04 34.77
CA CYS A 281 19.53 -16.22 35.27
C CYS A 281 20.59 -15.40 34.51
N ARG A 282 20.18 -14.63 33.51
CA ARG A 282 21.04 -13.78 32.67
C ARG A 282 22.10 -14.52 31.88
N PHE A 283 21.98 -15.83 31.74
CA PHE A 283 22.88 -16.66 30.92
C PHE A 283 22.73 -16.25 29.46
N GLN A 284 23.85 -15.96 28.77
CA GLN A 284 23.84 -15.59 27.35
C GLN A 284 23.81 -16.83 26.48
N PHE A 285 22.98 -16.85 25.48
CA PHE A 285 22.82 -17.97 24.54
C PHE A 285 22.55 -17.48 23.12
N TYR A 286 22.70 -18.37 22.15
CA TYR A 286 22.28 -18.10 20.79
C TYR A 286 20.81 -18.50 20.60
N LEU A 287 20.00 -17.69 19.91
CA LEU A 287 18.59 -18.01 19.64
C LEU A 287 18.39 -19.38 18.99
N ARG A 288 19.31 -19.80 18.13
CA ARG A 288 19.32 -21.13 17.50
C ARG A 288 19.51 -22.30 18.48
N SER A 289 19.92 -22.06 19.71
CA SER A 289 20.12 -23.10 20.75
C SER A 289 18.92 -23.27 21.66
N VAL A 290 17.82 -22.60 21.42
CA VAL A 290 16.55 -22.77 22.12
C VAL A 290 15.86 -24.05 21.60
N ILE A 291 15.43 -24.91 22.52
CA ILE A 291 14.86 -26.22 22.17
C ILE A 291 13.36 -26.22 22.47
N PRO A 292 12.49 -26.49 21.48
CA PRO A 292 11.06 -26.65 21.74
C PRO A 292 10.77 -27.94 22.50
N LEU A 293 9.90 -27.85 23.52
CA LEU A 293 9.49 -28.98 24.36
C LEU A 293 8.14 -29.51 23.84
N ILE A 294 8.16 -30.66 23.17
CA ILE A 294 6.97 -31.22 22.49
C ILE A 294 5.99 -31.91 23.45
N ASN A 295 6.44 -32.39 24.62
CA ASN A 295 5.63 -33.18 25.59
C ASN A 295 5.74 -32.62 27.02
N TYR A 296 5.66 -31.34 27.17
CA TYR A 296 5.76 -30.67 28.46
C TYR A 296 4.39 -30.37 29.06
#